data_9d69bb9933ffd1b0438dc011866a1d5d
#
_entry.id   9d69bb9933ffd1b0438dc011866a1d5d
#
_cell.length_a   1.000
_cell.length_b   1.000
_cell.length_c   1.000
_cell.angle_alpha   90.00
_cell.angle_beta   90.00
_cell.angle_gamma   90.00
#
_symmetry.space_group_name_H-M   'P 1'
#
loop_
_entity.id
_entity.type
_entity.pdbx_description
1 polymer ?
#
loop_
_entity_poly.entity_id
_entity_poly.type
_entity_poly.pdbx_seq_one_letter_code
_entity_poly.pdbx_strand_id
1 'polypeptide(L)'
;FLTGTAILIEYAIAPAAIAVFIGAYCESLFGIGGWMIYLAFYIIFIGIHIFGVGEALKLMFVITAVAAIALGVFLVAMVPHFNVANLLDIPVTEAKGASTFLPFGYVGVWAAIPYAIWFFLAVEGVPLAAEDTKNPKRDLPRGLIGAIVVLTSFALLILVIAPGGAGTYALIKSGNPLVEALALSYGGSTWMGGFVNLV
;
A
#
# COMPACT_ATOMS: atom_id res chain seq x y z
N PHE A 1 -5.99 26.72 9.08
CA PHE A 1 -5.77 26.25 10.45
C PHE A 1 -6.22 24.78 10.62
N LEU A 2 -7.50 24.46 10.41
CA LEU A 2 -8.03 23.10 10.57
C LEU A 2 -7.27 22.05 9.74
N THR A 3 -6.98 22.33 8.48
CA THR A 3 -6.22 21.44 7.60
C THR A 3 -4.81 21.18 8.13
N GLY A 4 -4.11 22.24 8.60
CA GLY A 4 -2.78 22.07 9.17
C GLY A 4 -2.78 21.24 10.46
N THR A 5 -3.80 21.38 11.29
CA THR A 5 -3.95 20.55 12.49
C THR A 5 -4.24 19.09 12.12
N ALA A 6 -5.06 18.84 11.11
CA ALA A 6 -5.35 17.50 10.62
C ALA A 6 -4.08 16.81 10.09
N ILE A 7 -3.26 17.51 9.31
CA ILE A 7 -1.98 17.00 8.79
C ILE A 7 -1.00 16.67 9.93
N LEU A 8 -0.92 17.50 10.97
CA LEU A 8 -0.08 17.21 12.15
C LEU A 8 -0.50 15.92 12.86
N ILE A 9 -1.81 15.71 13.01
CA ILE A 9 -2.35 14.48 13.61
C ILE A 9 -2.02 13.28 12.73
N GLU A 10 -2.21 13.41 11.42
CA GLU A 10 -1.89 12.37 10.46
C GLU A 10 -0.42 11.97 10.52
N TYR A 11 0.51 12.91 10.45
CA TYR A 11 1.94 12.64 10.52
C TYR A 11 2.42 12.14 11.89
N ALA A 12 1.66 12.34 12.95
CA ALA A 12 1.95 11.75 14.25
C ALA A 12 1.48 10.27 14.32
N ILE A 13 0.34 9.94 13.72
CA ILE A 13 -0.29 8.60 13.84
C ILE A 13 0.15 7.65 12.72
N ALA A 14 0.27 8.13 11.47
CA ALA A 14 0.57 7.30 10.32
C ALA A 14 1.89 6.51 10.46
N PRO A 15 3.01 7.07 10.95
CA PRO A 15 4.23 6.30 11.15
C PRO A 15 4.08 5.15 12.14
N ALA A 16 3.24 5.31 13.16
CA ALA A 16 2.96 4.23 14.11
C ALA A 16 2.20 3.07 13.45
N ALA A 17 1.19 3.37 12.63
CA ALA A 17 0.47 2.37 11.86
C ALA A 17 1.40 1.65 10.87
N ILE A 18 2.25 2.39 10.15
CA ILE A 18 3.23 1.84 9.21
C ILE A 18 4.22 0.91 9.93
N ALA A 19 4.72 1.29 11.11
CA ALA A 19 5.61 0.45 11.89
C ALA A 19 4.96 -0.89 12.29
N VAL A 20 3.67 -0.90 12.59
CA VAL A 20 2.91 -2.13 12.87
C VAL A 20 2.83 -3.02 11.61
N PHE A 21 2.55 -2.45 10.45
CA PHE A 21 2.55 -3.21 9.18
C PHE A 21 3.92 -3.79 8.87
N ILE A 22 4.99 -3.00 9.00
CA ILE A 22 6.36 -3.48 8.81
C ILE A 22 6.67 -4.64 9.77
N GLY A 23 6.24 -4.54 11.03
CA GLY A 23 6.40 -5.61 11.99
C GLY A 23 5.69 -6.90 11.59
N ALA A 24 4.47 -6.80 11.03
CA ALA A 24 3.74 -7.94 10.51
C ALA A 24 4.44 -8.60 9.30
N TYR A 25 5.02 -7.81 8.41
CA TYR A 25 5.84 -8.32 7.31
C TYR A 25 7.12 -9.01 7.81
N CYS A 26 7.83 -8.41 8.78
CA CYS A 26 9.00 -9.02 9.39
C CYS A 26 8.68 -10.33 10.10
N GLU A 27 7.55 -10.41 10.77
CA GLU A 27 7.08 -11.63 11.40
C GLU A 27 6.77 -12.73 10.37
N SER A 28 6.14 -12.36 9.27
CA SER A 28 5.85 -13.28 8.15
C SER A 28 7.11 -13.80 7.47
N LEU A 29 8.18 -12.98 7.34
CA LEU A 29 9.41 -13.34 6.65
C LEU A 29 10.44 -14.05 7.54
N PHE A 30 10.65 -13.50 8.73
CA PHE A 30 11.77 -13.84 9.61
C PHE A 30 11.33 -14.52 10.90
N GLY A 31 10.00 -14.58 11.16
CA GLY A 31 9.47 -15.05 12.43
C GLY A 31 9.79 -14.11 13.61
N ILE A 32 10.17 -12.86 13.33
CA ILE A 32 10.53 -11.85 14.32
C ILE A 32 9.59 -10.66 14.17
N GLY A 33 8.80 -10.39 15.20
CA GLY A 33 7.85 -9.28 15.21
C GLY A 33 7.87 -8.50 16.54
N GLY A 34 6.96 -7.55 16.68
CA GLY A 34 6.71 -6.82 17.90
C GLY A 34 7.52 -5.55 18.06
N TRP A 35 7.52 -5.02 19.28
CA TRP A 35 8.01 -3.68 19.60
C TRP A 35 9.49 -3.44 19.27
N MET A 36 10.34 -4.48 19.29
CA MET A 36 11.76 -4.34 18.93
C MET A 36 11.94 -3.97 17.46
N ILE A 37 11.13 -4.53 16.57
CA ILE A 37 11.14 -4.19 15.14
C ILE A 37 10.67 -2.75 14.95
N TYR A 38 9.59 -2.33 15.63
CA TYR A 38 9.10 -0.96 15.57
C TYR A 38 10.17 0.05 16.01
N LEU A 39 10.84 -0.25 17.14
CA LEU A 39 11.91 0.58 17.66
C LEU A 39 13.10 0.67 16.69
N ALA A 40 13.51 -0.45 16.11
CA ALA A 40 14.62 -0.50 15.15
C ALA A 40 14.31 0.38 13.92
N PHE A 41 13.11 0.29 13.35
CA PHE A 41 12.69 1.13 12.24
C PHE A 41 12.67 2.62 12.61
N TYR A 42 12.13 2.98 13.76
CA TYR A 42 12.15 4.38 14.23
C TYR A 42 13.57 4.90 14.38
N ILE A 43 14.48 4.13 14.96
CA ILE A 43 15.89 4.53 15.12
C ILE A 43 16.54 4.74 13.74
N ILE A 44 16.33 3.81 12.80
CA ILE A 44 16.90 3.91 11.44
C ILE A 44 16.37 5.15 10.71
N PHE A 45 15.07 5.33 10.65
CA PHE A 45 14.48 6.44 9.88
C PHE A 45 14.74 7.80 10.53
N ILE A 46 14.68 7.92 11.86
CA ILE A 46 15.06 9.15 12.57
C ILE A 46 16.56 9.43 12.35
N GLY A 47 17.40 8.40 12.45
CA GLY A 47 18.84 8.52 12.19
C GLY A 47 19.12 9.11 10.81
N ILE A 48 18.47 8.58 9.77
CA ILE A 48 18.65 9.09 8.40
C ILE A 48 18.23 10.55 8.27
N HIS A 49 17.14 10.96 8.92
CA HIS A 49 16.71 12.36 8.90
C HIS A 49 17.70 13.30 9.63
N ILE A 50 18.40 12.82 10.64
CA ILE A 50 19.45 13.58 11.33
C ILE A 50 20.65 13.84 10.40
N PHE A 51 20.97 12.94 9.48
CA PHE A 51 22.05 13.12 8.50
C PHE A 51 21.71 14.14 7.39
N GLY A 52 20.46 14.45 7.18
CA GLY A 52 19.99 15.51 6.28
C GLY A 52 18.83 15.09 5.36
N VAL A 53 17.99 16.07 5.04
CA VAL A 53 16.80 15.89 4.19
C VAL A 53 17.15 15.35 2.80
N GLY A 54 18.25 15.80 2.21
CA GLY A 54 18.68 15.36 0.87
C GLY A 54 19.01 13.87 0.82
N GLU A 55 19.63 13.31 1.84
CA GLU A 55 19.94 11.87 1.91
C GLU A 55 18.67 11.06 2.16
N ALA A 56 17.77 11.54 3.00
CA ALA A 56 16.47 10.93 3.21
C ALA A 56 15.66 10.84 1.91
N LEU A 57 15.62 11.91 1.11
CA LEU A 57 14.93 11.94 -0.20
C LEU A 57 15.54 10.94 -1.21
N LYS A 58 16.86 10.81 -1.26
CA LYS A 58 17.52 9.80 -2.11
C LYS A 58 17.15 8.38 -1.72
N LEU A 59 17.18 8.10 -0.41
CA LEU A 59 16.78 6.78 0.10
C LEU A 59 15.31 6.48 -0.21
N MET A 60 14.41 7.45 0.02
CA MET A 60 12.99 7.32 -0.32
C MET A 60 12.79 7.01 -1.81
N PHE A 61 13.54 7.67 -2.70
CA PHE A 61 13.47 7.39 -4.13
C PHE A 61 13.88 5.94 -4.45
N VAL A 62 14.98 5.47 -3.87
CA VAL A 62 15.45 4.09 -4.09
C VAL A 62 14.43 3.08 -3.57
N ILE A 63 13.92 3.24 -2.35
CA ILE A 63 12.91 2.35 -1.77
C ILE A 63 11.65 2.35 -2.64
N THR A 64 11.17 3.52 -3.07
CA THR A 64 9.98 3.63 -3.91
C THR A 64 10.19 2.96 -5.29
N ALA A 65 11.36 3.10 -5.89
CA ALA A 65 11.68 2.45 -7.16
C ALA A 65 11.69 0.91 -7.01
N VAL A 66 12.29 0.40 -5.94
CA VAL A 66 12.30 -1.04 -5.64
C VAL A 66 10.88 -1.55 -5.38
N ALA A 67 10.07 -0.81 -4.60
CA ALA A 67 8.68 -1.13 -4.35
C ALA A 67 7.84 -1.17 -5.64
N ALA A 68 8.02 -0.18 -6.52
CA ALA A 68 7.32 -0.15 -7.81
C ALA A 68 7.69 -1.34 -8.70
N ILE A 69 8.98 -1.74 -8.71
CA ILE A 69 9.44 -2.93 -9.42
C ILE A 69 8.80 -4.19 -8.84
N ALA A 70 8.78 -4.34 -7.51
CA ALA A 70 8.17 -5.49 -6.86
C ALA A 70 6.67 -5.61 -7.15
N LEU A 71 5.94 -4.49 -7.08
CA LEU A 71 4.52 -4.46 -7.46
C LEU A 71 4.33 -4.79 -8.94
N GLY A 72 5.22 -4.33 -9.82
CA GLY A 72 5.20 -4.70 -11.23
C GLY A 72 5.41 -6.20 -11.45
N VAL A 73 6.38 -6.80 -10.75
CA VAL A 73 6.64 -8.25 -10.77
C VAL A 73 5.42 -9.01 -10.25
N PHE A 74 4.83 -8.56 -9.14
CA PHE A 74 3.60 -9.13 -8.60
C PHE A 74 2.47 -9.15 -9.63
N LEU A 75 2.20 -8.01 -10.28
CA LEU A 75 1.16 -7.88 -11.28
C LEU A 75 1.38 -8.85 -12.44
N VAL A 76 2.61 -8.91 -12.99
CA VAL A 76 2.96 -9.82 -14.09
C VAL A 76 2.79 -11.28 -13.66
N ALA A 77 3.20 -11.63 -12.46
CA ALA A 77 3.07 -12.98 -11.93
C ALA A 77 1.61 -13.41 -11.74
N MET A 78 0.72 -12.50 -11.36
CA MET A 78 -0.68 -12.80 -11.09
C MET A 78 -1.57 -12.85 -12.34
N VAL A 79 -1.18 -12.20 -13.46
CA VAL A 79 -1.96 -12.16 -14.69
C VAL A 79 -2.36 -13.56 -15.22
N PRO A 80 -1.48 -14.59 -15.24
CA PRO A 80 -1.85 -15.91 -15.74
C PRO A 80 -2.94 -16.62 -14.91
N HIS A 81 -3.11 -16.24 -13.66
CA HIS A 81 -4.08 -16.83 -12.72
C HIS A 81 -5.39 -16.03 -12.65
N PHE A 82 -5.48 -14.94 -13.41
CA PHE A 82 -6.64 -14.05 -13.38
C PHE A 82 -7.91 -14.72 -13.89
N ASN A 83 -8.95 -14.73 -13.04
CA ASN A 83 -10.28 -15.19 -13.40
C ASN A 83 -11.32 -14.19 -12.88
N VAL A 84 -12.19 -13.73 -13.76
CA VAL A 84 -13.26 -12.77 -13.40
C VAL A 84 -14.20 -13.33 -12.33
N ALA A 85 -14.41 -14.64 -12.29
CA ALA A 85 -15.26 -15.28 -11.28
C ALA A 85 -14.72 -15.06 -9.87
N ASN A 86 -13.39 -14.97 -9.69
CA ASN A 86 -12.74 -14.72 -8.41
C ASN A 86 -12.99 -13.31 -7.87
N LEU A 87 -13.33 -12.35 -8.72
CA LEU A 87 -13.71 -11.00 -8.29
C LEU A 87 -15.11 -10.94 -7.70
N LEU A 88 -15.95 -11.92 -7.99
CA LEU A 88 -17.37 -11.95 -7.68
C LEU A 88 -17.71 -13.13 -6.74
N ASP A 89 -16.74 -13.67 -6.02
CA ASP A 89 -16.87 -14.86 -5.18
C ASP A 89 -17.36 -14.56 -3.75
N ILE A 90 -17.57 -13.28 -3.41
CA ILE A 90 -18.15 -12.89 -2.12
C ILE A 90 -19.65 -13.18 -2.10
N PRO A 91 -20.18 -13.90 -1.09
CA PRO A 91 -21.61 -14.11 -0.95
C PRO A 91 -22.37 -12.79 -0.82
N VAL A 92 -23.46 -12.65 -1.57
CA VAL A 92 -24.31 -11.47 -1.53
C VAL A 92 -25.05 -11.43 -0.19
N THR A 93 -24.99 -10.29 0.50
CA THR A 93 -25.68 -10.08 1.78
C THR A 93 -27.12 -9.57 1.55
N GLU A 94 -27.93 -9.50 2.62
CA GLU A 94 -29.28 -8.94 2.59
C GLU A 94 -29.32 -7.40 2.65
N ALA A 95 -28.16 -6.72 2.50
CA ALA A 95 -28.06 -5.27 2.57
C ALA A 95 -28.77 -4.59 1.39
N LYS A 96 -29.30 -3.40 1.63
CA LYS A 96 -30.00 -2.64 0.59
C LYS A 96 -29.05 -2.31 -0.57
N GLY A 97 -29.44 -2.71 -1.78
CA GLY A 97 -28.63 -2.54 -3.00
C GLY A 97 -27.52 -3.59 -3.15
N ALA A 98 -27.59 -4.69 -2.39
CA ALA A 98 -26.64 -5.79 -2.56
C ALA A 98 -26.85 -6.50 -3.91
N SER A 99 -25.75 -6.86 -4.53
CA SER A 99 -25.70 -7.57 -5.81
C SER A 99 -24.38 -8.34 -5.89
N THR A 100 -24.22 -9.19 -6.89
CA THR A 100 -22.95 -9.91 -7.13
C THR A 100 -21.75 -8.97 -7.25
N PHE A 101 -21.95 -7.77 -7.81
CA PHE A 101 -20.90 -6.76 -7.92
C PHE A 101 -20.71 -5.94 -6.64
N LEU A 102 -21.78 -5.72 -5.86
CA LEU A 102 -21.77 -4.99 -4.60
C LEU A 102 -22.31 -5.90 -3.48
N PRO A 103 -21.57 -6.91 -3.04
CA PRO A 103 -22.10 -7.92 -2.11
C PRO A 103 -22.62 -7.35 -0.78
N PHE A 104 -22.05 -6.21 -0.34
CA PHE A 104 -22.47 -5.50 0.87
C PHE A 104 -23.39 -4.29 0.58
N GLY A 105 -23.83 -4.12 -0.66
CA GLY A 105 -24.70 -3.02 -1.08
C GLY A 105 -24.08 -1.63 -0.89
N TYR A 106 -24.92 -0.62 -0.76
CA TYR A 106 -24.47 0.78 -0.59
C TYR A 106 -23.68 1.01 0.70
N VAL A 107 -23.96 0.27 1.75
CA VAL A 107 -23.22 0.36 3.02
C VAL A 107 -21.76 -0.07 2.83
N GLY A 108 -21.52 -1.09 2.00
CA GLY A 108 -20.16 -1.53 1.66
C GLY A 108 -19.36 -0.45 0.94
N VAL A 109 -19.99 0.30 0.02
CA VAL A 109 -19.34 1.42 -0.67
C VAL A 109 -18.92 2.51 0.33
N TRP A 110 -19.80 2.89 1.25
CA TRP A 110 -19.47 3.86 2.30
C TRP A 110 -18.36 3.37 3.22
N ALA A 111 -18.38 2.11 3.62
CA ALA A 111 -17.35 1.51 4.45
C ALA A 111 -15.98 1.43 3.74
N ALA A 112 -15.94 1.40 2.40
CA ALA A 112 -14.71 1.35 1.63
C ALA A 112 -14.01 2.72 1.49
N ILE A 113 -14.72 3.85 1.71
CA ILE A 113 -14.17 5.20 1.52
C ILE A 113 -12.90 5.46 2.35
N PRO A 114 -12.83 5.16 3.66
CA PRO A 114 -11.61 5.35 4.45
C PRO A 114 -10.41 4.58 3.88
N TYR A 115 -10.65 3.36 3.39
CA TYR A 115 -9.59 2.54 2.78
C TYR A 115 -9.13 3.12 1.44
N ALA A 116 -10.05 3.66 0.64
CA ALA A 116 -9.71 4.33 -0.61
C ALA A 116 -8.88 5.59 -0.38
N ILE A 117 -9.18 6.37 0.65
CA ILE A 117 -8.40 7.55 1.06
C ILE A 117 -6.97 7.15 1.46
N TRP A 118 -6.81 6.01 2.11
CA TRP A 118 -5.49 5.50 2.55
C TRP A 118 -4.51 5.33 1.38
N PHE A 119 -4.97 5.03 0.17
CA PHE A 119 -4.10 4.95 -1.02
C PHE A 119 -3.44 6.27 -1.39
N PHE A 120 -4.00 7.40 -0.96
CA PHE A 120 -3.49 8.74 -1.25
C PHE A 120 -2.82 9.39 -0.04
N LEU A 121 -2.57 8.62 1.01
CA LEU A 121 -1.86 9.08 2.19
C LEU A 121 -0.48 9.65 1.81
N ALA A 122 -0.11 10.76 2.43
CA ALA A 122 1.16 11.47 2.23
C ALA A 122 1.33 12.15 0.85
N VAL A 123 0.34 12.14 -0.05
CA VAL A 123 0.39 12.93 -1.31
C VAL A 123 0.51 14.42 -1.01
N GLU A 124 -0.11 14.89 0.07
CA GLU A 124 -0.02 16.27 0.57
C GLU A 124 1.41 16.63 1.06
N GLY A 125 2.29 15.66 1.25
CA GLY A 125 3.69 15.89 1.57
C GLY A 125 4.52 16.46 0.41
N VAL A 126 4.06 16.29 -0.84
CA VAL A 126 4.77 16.79 -2.03
C VAL A 126 4.99 18.32 -1.98
N PRO A 127 3.99 19.16 -1.64
CA PRO A 127 4.19 20.59 -1.46
C PRO A 127 5.19 20.95 -0.35
N LEU A 128 5.36 20.11 0.67
CA LEU A 128 6.32 20.37 1.77
C LEU A 128 7.77 20.30 1.29
N ALA A 129 8.04 19.58 0.18
CA ALA A 129 9.35 19.52 -0.45
C ALA A 129 9.67 20.74 -1.34
N ALA A 130 8.86 21.81 -1.30
CA ALA A 130 9.02 22.99 -2.13
C ALA A 130 10.35 23.70 -1.90
N GLU A 131 10.84 23.76 -0.65
CA GLU A 131 12.07 24.41 -0.27
C GLU A 131 13.31 23.69 -0.82
N ASP A 132 13.22 22.37 -0.98
CA ASP A 132 14.30 21.53 -1.50
C ASP A 132 14.25 21.38 -3.03
N THR A 133 13.25 21.95 -3.69
CA THR A 133 13.02 21.81 -5.13
C THR A 133 13.64 22.98 -5.91
N LYS A 134 14.44 22.69 -6.95
CA LYS A 134 15.12 23.71 -7.77
C LYS A 134 14.13 24.66 -8.48
N ASN A 135 13.05 24.13 -9.04
CA ASN A 135 12.02 24.89 -9.75
C ASN A 135 10.61 24.52 -9.25
N PRO A 136 10.23 24.94 -8.03
CA PRO A 136 9.00 24.46 -7.38
C PRO A 136 7.73 24.74 -8.20
N LYS A 137 7.64 25.89 -8.85
CA LYS A 137 6.48 26.27 -9.68
C LYS A 137 6.21 25.30 -10.85
N ARG A 138 7.24 24.63 -11.36
CA ARG A 138 7.15 23.70 -12.48
C ARG A 138 7.17 22.24 -12.01
N ASP A 139 8.08 21.92 -11.10
CA ASP A 139 8.42 20.54 -10.79
C ASP A 139 7.45 19.93 -9.76
N LEU A 140 6.93 20.74 -8.80
CA LEU A 140 5.92 20.24 -7.84
C LEU A 140 4.61 19.83 -8.51
N PRO A 141 3.96 20.63 -9.39
CA PRO A 141 2.74 20.18 -10.04
C PRO A 141 2.93 18.93 -10.90
N ARG A 142 4.07 18.82 -11.58
CA ARG A 142 4.41 17.65 -12.40
C ARG A 142 4.64 16.41 -11.55
N GLY A 143 5.39 16.56 -10.45
CA GLY A 143 5.64 15.52 -9.49
C GLY A 143 4.34 15.01 -8.86
N LEU A 144 3.47 15.93 -8.43
CA LEU A 144 2.19 15.60 -7.82
C LEU A 144 1.27 14.84 -8.80
N ILE A 145 1.09 15.37 -10.01
CA ILE A 145 0.27 14.71 -11.03
C ILE A 145 0.84 13.33 -11.38
N GLY A 146 2.16 13.25 -11.60
CA GLY A 146 2.84 11.99 -11.88
C GLY A 146 2.66 10.97 -10.75
N ALA A 147 2.83 11.38 -9.51
CA ALA A 147 2.64 10.53 -8.34
C ALA A 147 1.21 10.01 -8.25
N ILE A 148 0.20 10.88 -8.40
CA ILE A 148 -1.22 10.48 -8.37
C ILE A 148 -1.54 9.49 -9.50
N VAL A 149 -1.06 9.73 -10.73
CA VAL A 149 -1.31 8.85 -11.87
C VAL A 149 -0.68 7.46 -11.64
N VAL A 150 0.57 7.41 -11.22
CA VAL A 150 1.27 6.14 -10.94
C VAL A 150 0.60 5.40 -9.79
N LEU A 151 0.33 6.08 -8.68
CA LEU A 151 -0.31 5.50 -7.50
C LEU A 151 -1.70 4.93 -7.83
N THR A 152 -2.53 5.72 -8.51
CA THR A 152 -3.88 5.28 -8.92
C THR A 152 -3.81 4.09 -9.87
N SER A 153 -2.86 4.09 -10.82
CA SER A 153 -2.68 2.98 -11.75
C SER A 153 -2.32 1.69 -11.02
N PHE A 154 -1.34 1.73 -10.13
CA PHE A 154 -0.97 0.56 -9.32
C PHE A 154 -2.11 0.13 -8.40
N ALA A 155 -2.78 1.06 -7.73
CA ALA A 155 -3.91 0.75 -6.84
C ALA A 155 -5.01 0.00 -7.60
N LEU A 156 -5.45 0.52 -8.74
CA LEU A 156 -6.49 -0.12 -9.55
C LEU A 156 -6.06 -1.49 -10.10
N LEU A 157 -4.83 -1.60 -10.60
CA LEU A 157 -4.31 -2.87 -11.10
C LEU A 157 -4.24 -3.93 -10.00
N ILE A 158 -3.74 -3.57 -8.80
CA ILE A 158 -3.64 -4.49 -7.68
C ILE A 158 -5.03 -4.89 -7.17
N LEU A 159 -5.96 -3.93 -7.04
CA LEU A 159 -7.34 -4.20 -6.60
C LEU A 159 -8.12 -5.13 -7.55
N VAL A 160 -7.71 -5.22 -8.81
CA VAL A 160 -8.33 -6.12 -9.79
C VAL A 160 -7.56 -7.43 -9.91
N ILE A 161 -6.24 -7.36 -10.04
CA ILE A 161 -5.42 -8.52 -10.38
C ILE A 161 -5.19 -9.44 -9.17
N ALA A 162 -4.98 -8.90 -7.97
CA ALA A 162 -4.75 -9.73 -6.79
C ALA A 162 -5.98 -10.58 -6.43
N PRO A 163 -7.18 -10.00 -6.24
CA PRO A 163 -8.38 -10.80 -6.01
C PRO A 163 -8.75 -11.66 -7.22
N GLY A 164 -8.56 -11.15 -8.44
CA GLY A 164 -8.83 -11.92 -9.66
C GLY A 164 -8.00 -13.18 -9.76
N GLY A 165 -6.75 -13.18 -9.26
CA GLY A 165 -5.89 -14.36 -9.24
C GLY A 165 -6.17 -15.33 -8.09
N ALA A 166 -6.41 -14.82 -6.89
CA ALA A 166 -6.47 -15.61 -5.67
C ALA A 166 -7.89 -15.87 -5.13
N GLY A 167 -8.88 -15.08 -5.56
CA GLY A 167 -10.22 -15.02 -5.00
C GLY A 167 -10.37 -13.94 -3.93
N THR A 168 -11.41 -13.11 -4.07
CA THR A 168 -11.69 -12.00 -3.15
C THR A 168 -12.04 -12.52 -1.76
N TYR A 169 -12.85 -13.58 -1.69
CA TYR A 169 -13.26 -14.18 -0.42
C TYR A 169 -12.07 -14.74 0.37
N ALA A 170 -11.10 -15.34 -0.30
CA ALA A 170 -9.90 -15.86 0.34
C ALA A 170 -9.05 -14.75 0.96
N LEU A 171 -8.96 -13.58 0.30
CA LEU A 171 -8.13 -12.46 0.75
C LEU A 171 -8.79 -11.58 1.83
N ILE A 172 -10.08 -11.69 2.07
CA ILE A 172 -10.84 -10.80 2.98
C ILE A 172 -10.32 -10.78 4.42
N LYS A 173 -9.74 -11.89 4.87
CA LYS A 173 -9.21 -12.05 6.24
C LYS A 173 -7.68 -12.05 6.29
N SER A 174 -7.04 -11.84 5.17
CA SER A 174 -5.58 -11.87 5.09
C SER A 174 -4.96 -10.65 5.78
N GLY A 175 -3.99 -10.88 6.64
CA GLY A 175 -3.13 -9.83 7.18
C GLY A 175 -2.03 -9.37 6.20
N ASN A 176 -1.77 -10.18 5.15
CA ASN A 176 -0.74 -9.91 4.14
C ASN A 176 -1.25 -10.34 2.75
N PRO A 177 -2.22 -9.59 2.18
CA PRO A 177 -3.00 -10.05 1.03
C PRO A 177 -2.17 -10.29 -0.24
N LEU A 178 -1.09 -9.54 -0.48
CA LEU A 178 -0.29 -9.72 -1.70
C LEU A 178 0.50 -11.02 -1.67
N VAL A 179 1.12 -11.33 -0.54
CA VAL A 179 1.88 -12.58 -0.37
C VAL A 179 0.95 -13.78 -0.38
N GLU A 180 -0.19 -13.67 0.28
CA GLU A 180 -1.18 -14.74 0.31
C GLU A 180 -1.79 -14.98 -1.09
N ALA A 181 -2.03 -13.92 -1.87
CA ALA A 181 -2.48 -14.05 -3.25
C ALA A 181 -1.49 -14.85 -4.10
N LEU A 182 -0.18 -14.59 -3.97
CA LEU A 182 0.85 -15.39 -4.65
C LEU A 182 0.88 -16.84 -4.14
N ALA A 183 0.81 -17.04 -2.83
CA ALA A 183 0.82 -18.38 -2.24
C ALA A 183 -0.37 -19.24 -2.70
N LEU A 184 -1.56 -18.65 -2.75
CA LEU A 184 -2.77 -19.32 -3.23
C LEU A 184 -2.69 -19.63 -4.73
N SER A 185 -2.16 -18.73 -5.53
CA SER A 185 -2.08 -18.88 -6.98
C SER A 185 -1.00 -19.87 -7.42
N TYR A 186 0.11 -19.95 -6.68
CA TYR A 186 1.26 -20.80 -7.02
C TYR A 186 1.43 -22.04 -6.12
N GLY A 187 0.47 -22.31 -5.23
CA GLY A 187 0.44 -23.54 -4.44
C GLY A 187 1.44 -23.61 -3.30
N GLY A 188 1.76 -22.51 -2.65
CA GLY A 188 2.61 -22.48 -1.46
C GLY A 188 3.56 -21.27 -1.40
N SER A 189 4.46 -21.25 -0.43
CA SER A 189 5.45 -20.18 -0.30
C SER A 189 6.42 -20.19 -1.48
N THR A 190 6.31 -19.19 -2.32
CA THR A 190 7.19 -19.00 -3.46
C THR A 190 8.29 -18.00 -3.13
N TRP A 191 9.44 -18.09 -3.83
CA TRP A 191 10.48 -17.07 -3.76
C TRP A 191 9.97 -15.67 -4.14
N MET A 192 8.93 -15.60 -5.00
CA MET A 192 8.24 -14.36 -5.34
C MET A 192 7.50 -13.76 -4.16
N GLY A 193 6.84 -14.57 -3.33
CA GLY A 193 6.23 -14.11 -2.08
C GLY A 193 7.25 -13.50 -1.14
N GLY A 194 8.41 -14.13 -0.98
CA GLY A 194 9.51 -13.59 -0.21
C GLY A 194 10.04 -12.26 -0.77
N PHE A 195 10.17 -12.14 -2.09
CA PHE A 195 10.60 -10.89 -2.71
C PHE A 195 9.59 -9.75 -2.50
N VAL A 196 8.30 -10.01 -2.67
CA VAL A 196 7.23 -9.00 -2.45
C VAL A 196 7.16 -8.57 -0.98
N ASN A 197 7.41 -9.47 -0.05
CA ASN A 197 7.47 -9.14 1.38
C ASN A 197 8.68 -8.27 1.76
N LEU A 198 9.79 -8.42 1.03
CA LEU A 198 11.04 -7.70 1.33
C LEU A 198 10.99 -6.22 0.89
N VAL A 199 10.08 -5.87 -0.01
CA VAL A 199 9.96 -4.55 -0.62
C VAL A 199 8.81 -3.75 -0.04
#